data_e1e503f239afd7b72e80edd4a66ea036
#
_entry.id   e1e503f239afd7b72e80edd4a66ea036
#
_cell.length_a   1.000
_cell.length_b   1.000
_cell.length_c   1.000
_cell.angle_alpha   90.00
_cell.angle_beta   90.00
_cell.angle_gamma   90.00
#
_symmetry.space_group_name_H-M   'P 1'
#
loop_
_entity.id
_entity.type
_entity.pdbx_description
1 polymer ?
#
loop_
_entity_poly.entity_id
_entity_poly.type
_entity_poly.pdbx_seq_one_letter_code
_entity_poly.pdbx_strand_id
1 'polypeptide(L)'
;MDLHDWITQQVDTAERLLDENEWPPSQTDGVRLRCEADRRILARHCLDPDCLAWAACKGCGNDDWGLPNVDNLNDCPELLDLAHAHGITPEILARLDQPQTPEPKPRTSSRIGHWLATPAITTSDVPEVLRGPRWKPHH
;
A
#
# COMPACT_ATOMS: atom_id res chain seq x y z
N MET A 1 -8.29 -12.42 -5.16
CA MET A 1 -8.31 -11.28 -6.13
C MET A 1 -9.22 -10.22 -5.59
N ASP A 2 -8.70 -9.07 -5.27
CA ASP A 2 -9.47 -7.89 -4.86
C ASP A 2 -9.93 -7.06 -6.08
N LEU A 3 -10.60 -5.94 -5.85
CA LEU A 3 -11.14 -5.09 -6.92
C LEU A 3 -10.03 -4.52 -7.81
N HIS A 4 -8.92 -4.06 -7.23
CA HIS A 4 -7.80 -3.50 -7.98
C HIS A 4 -7.16 -4.55 -8.90
N ASP A 5 -6.96 -5.76 -8.39
CA ASP A 5 -6.42 -6.90 -9.18
C ASP A 5 -7.36 -7.28 -10.32
N TRP A 6 -8.66 -7.31 -10.05
CA TRP A 6 -9.66 -7.63 -11.07
C TRP A 6 -9.61 -6.63 -12.22
N ILE A 7 -9.59 -5.32 -11.92
CA ILE A 7 -9.50 -4.27 -12.96
C ILE A 7 -8.18 -4.39 -13.73
N THR A 8 -7.07 -4.60 -13.02
CA THR A 8 -5.76 -4.80 -13.64
C THR A 8 -5.81 -5.94 -14.65
N GLN A 9 -6.44 -7.05 -14.30
CA GLN A 9 -6.63 -8.18 -15.21
C GLN A 9 -7.46 -7.83 -16.44
N GLN A 10 -8.49 -6.99 -16.30
CA GLN A 10 -9.29 -6.52 -17.46
C GLN A 10 -8.44 -5.66 -18.41
N VAL A 11 -7.64 -4.75 -17.85
CA VAL A 11 -6.74 -3.90 -18.66
C VAL A 11 -5.67 -4.75 -19.35
N ASP A 12 -5.04 -5.67 -18.66
CA ASP A 12 -4.05 -6.60 -19.22
C ASP A 12 -4.65 -7.43 -20.37
N THR A 13 -5.88 -7.91 -20.18
CA THR A 13 -6.60 -8.67 -21.21
C THR A 13 -6.87 -7.82 -22.44
N ALA A 14 -7.31 -6.57 -22.26
CA ALA A 14 -7.56 -5.64 -23.37
C ALA A 14 -6.27 -5.34 -24.16
N GLU A 15 -5.17 -5.06 -23.47
CA GLU A 15 -3.86 -4.81 -24.10
C GLU A 15 -3.35 -6.06 -24.86
N ARG A 16 -3.46 -7.24 -24.25
CA ARG A 16 -3.08 -8.49 -24.91
C ARG A 16 -3.88 -8.73 -26.20
N LEU A 17 -5.19 -8.51 -26.18
CA LEU A 17 -6.04 -8.65 -27.36
C LEU A 17 -5.66 -7.68 -28.47
N LEU A 18 -5.20 -6.47 -28.13
CA LEU A 18 -4.69 -5.51 -29.10
C LEU A 18 -3.40 -5.99 -29.76
N ASP A 19 -2.52 -6.63 -28.98
CA ASP A 19 -1.23 -7.13 -29.49
C ASP A 19 -1.39 -8.41 -30.31
N GLU A 20 -2.37 -9.25 -29.96
CA GLU A 20 -2.65 -10.52 -30.67
C GLU A 20 -3.41 -10.30 -32.00
N ASN A 21 -4.14 -9.20 -32.15
CA ASN A 21 -4.94 -8.91 -33.34
C ASN A 21 -4.30 -7.78 -34.16
N GLU A 22 -4.11 -8.01 -35.45
CA GLU A 22 -3.65 -6.99 -36.37
C GLU A 22 -4.81 -6.06 -36.78
N TRP A 23 -5.20 -5.18 -35.85
CA TRP A 23 -6.20 -4.15 -36.13
C TRP A 23 -5.54 -2.90 -36.68
N PRO A 24 -6.20 -2.15 -37.59
CA PRO A 24 -5.67 -0.88 -38.04
C PRO A 24 -5.54 0.12 -36.90
N PRO A 25 -4.50 1.00 -36.91
CA PRO A 25 -4.27 1.98 -35.83
C PRO A 25 -5.48 2.84 -35.45
N SER A 26 -6.32 3.17 -36.45
CA SER A 26 -7.58 3.93 -36.23
C SER A 26 -8.57 3.23 -35.28
N GLN A 27 -8.47 1.91 -35.13
CA GLN A 27 -9.33 1.14 -34.21
C GLN A 27 -8.66 0.83 -32.88
N THR A 28 -7.33 0.82 -32.82
CA THR A 28 -6.56 0.42 -31.64
C THR A 28 -6.08 1.59 -30.80
N ASP A 29 -5.83 2.75 -31.40
CA ASP A 29 -5.26 3.92 -30.70
C ASP A 29 -6.18 4.40 -29.55
N GLY A 30 -7.48 4.45 -29.77
CA GLY A 30 -8.45 4.83 -28.74
C GLY A 30 -8.46 3.86 -27.56
N VAL A 31 -8.36 2.56 -27.82
CA VAL A 31 -8.32 1.52 -26.78
C VAL A 31 -6.99 1.58 -26.02
N ARG A 32 -5.86 1.81 -26.71
CA ARG A 32 -4.55 1.98 -26.05
C ARG A 32 -4.53 3.18 -25.11
N LEU A 33 -5.05 4.33 -25.55
CA LEU A 33 -5.15 5.53 -24.71
C LEU A 33 -6.04 5.30 -23.51
N ARG A 34 -7.13 4.55 -23.66
CA ARG A 34 -8.00 4.19 -22.54
C ARG A 34 -7.29 3.27 -21.55
N CYS A 35 -6.60 2.22 -22.00
CA CYS A 35 -5.81 1.35 -21.14
C CYS A 35 -4.73 2.13 -20.38
N GLU A 36 -4.07 3.08 -21.06
CA GLU A 36 -3.09 3.96 -20.42
C GLU A 36 -3.73 4.84 -19.34
N ALA A 37 -4.89 5.41 -19.58
CA ALA A 37 -5.64 6.19 -18.59
C ALA A 37 -6.05 5.33 -17.39
N ASP A 38 -6.56 4.13 -17.65
CA ASP A 38 -6.95 3.17 -16.61
C ASP A 38 -5.76 2.78 -15.72
N ARG A 39 -4.58 2.53 -16.30
CA ARG A 39 -3.35 2.26 -15.55
C ARG A 39 -2.92 3.43 -14.68
N ARG A 40 -3.11 4.66 -15.12
CA ARG A 40 -2.83 5.86 -14.31
C ARG A 40 -3.77 5.98 -13.12
N ILE A 41 -5.05 5.63 -13.31
CA ILE A 41 -6.03 5.58 -12.22
C ILE A 41 -5.63 4.48 -11.21
N LEU A 42 -5.35 3.27 -11.69
CA LEU A 42 -4.90 2.15 -10.87
C LEU A 42 -3.63 2.47 -10.07
N ALA A 43 -2.68 3.17 -10.69
CA ALA A 43 -1.44 3.58 -10.01
C ALA A 43 -1.67 4.59 -8.88
N ARG A 44 -2.68 5.46 -9.00
CA ARG A 44 -3.05 6.41 -7.95
C ARG A 44 -3.92 5.78 -6.87
N HIS A 45 -4.90 4.99 -7.26
CA HIS A 45 -5.87 4.34 -6.38
C HIS A 45 -5.44 2.91 -6.08
N CYS A 46 -4.32 2.78 -5.43
CA CYS A 46 -3.73 1.52 -4.98
C CYS A 46 -3.73 1.44 -3.45
N LEU A 47 -3.35 0.26 -2.96
CA LEU A 47 -3.19 0.04 -1.53
C LEU A 47 -2.17 1.02 -0.95
N ASP A 48 -2.54 1.71 0.12
CA ASP A 48 -1.63 2.62 0.83
C ASP A 48 -0.61 1.82 1.65
N PRO A 49 0.68 1.83 1.29
CA PRO A 49 1.70 1.05 1.98
C PRO A 49 2.03 1.58 3.38
N ASP A 50 1.65 2.82 3.67
CA ASP A 50 1.91 3.47 4.95
C ASP A 50 0.78 3.26 5.96
N CYS A 51 -0.39 2.81 5.49
CA CYS A 51 -1.53 2.50 6.35
C CYS A 51 -1.54 1.01 6.71
N LEU A 52 -0.97 0.65 7.86
CA LEU A 52 -0.88 -0.73 8.32
C LEU A 52 -2.14 -1.24 9.02
N ALA A 53 -3.03 -0.35 9.44
CA ALA A 53 -4.24 -0.70 10.18
C ALA A 53 -5.40 -1.14 9.25
N TRP A 54 -5.42 -0.59 8.03
CA TRP A 54 -6.47 -0.84 7.04
C TRP A 54 -5.89 -1.05 5.65
N ALA A 55 -6.60 -1.77 4.82
CA ALA A 55 -6.31 -1.87 3.38
C ALA A 55 -6.83 -0.65 2.63
N ALA A 56 -6.33 0.54 2.99
CA ALA A 56 -6.82 1.83 2.54
C ALA A 56 -6.42 2.16 1.11
N CYS A 57 -7.23 2.99 0.46
CA CYS A 57 -6.91 3.54 -0.85
C CYS A 57 -6.02 4.79 -0.71
N LYS A 58 -4.81 4.73 -1.24
CA LYS A 58 -3.85 5.85 -1.24
C LYS A 58 -4.38 7.07 -1.99
N GLY A 59 -5.00 6.86 -3.14
CA GLY A 59 -5.46 7.94 -4.01
C GLY A 59 -6.63 8.75 -3.45
N CYS A 60 -7.41 8.17 -2.53
CA CYS A 60 -8.51 8.86 -1.87
C CYS A 60 -8.06 9.78 -0.74
N GLY A 61 -6.80 9.70 -0.33
CA GLY A 61 -6.22 10.56 0.70
C GLY A 61 -6.73 10.27 2.11
N ASN A 62 -6.36 11.18 3.02
CA ASN A 62 -6.73 11.11 4.42
C ASN A 62 -7.57 12.33 4.81
N ASP A 63 -8.32 12.20 5.89
CA ASP A 63 -9.05 13.29 6.51
C ASP A 63 -8.13 14.19 7.35
N ASP A 64 -8.69 15.22 8.00
CA ASP A 64 -7.96 16.18 8.83
C ASP A 64 -7.33 15.53 10.08
N TRP A 65 -7.75 14.32 10.43
CA TRP A 65 -7.26 13.53 11.56
C TRP A 65 -6.20 12.50 11.16
N GLY A 66 -5.84 12.46 9.86
CA GLY A 66 -4.90 11.47 9.31
C GLY A 66 -5.49 10.08 9.10
N LEU A 67 -6.82 9.93 9.21
CA LEU A 67 -7.51 8.68 8.92
C LEU A 67 -7.82 8.57 7.42
N PRO A 68 -7.74 7.37 6.82
CA PRO A 68 -8.03 7.23 5.41
C PRO A 68 -9.50 7.55 5.10
N ASN A 69 -9.74 8.31 4.03
CA ASN A 69 -11.09 8.60 3.55
C ASN A 69 -11.79 7.33 3.04
N VAL A 70 -11.03 6.38 2.51
CA VAL A 70 -11.48 5.05 2.10
C VAL A 70 -10.58 4.02 2.76
N ASP A 71 -11.10 3.35 3.77
CA ASP A 71 -10.38 2.37 4.60
C ASP A 71 -10.36 0.95 4.01
N ASN A 72 -11.13 0.72 2.95
CA ASN A 72 -11.15 -0.53 2.20
C ASN A 72 -11.02 -0.24 0.70
N LEU A 73 -9.95 -0.72 0.09
CA LEU A 73 -9.67 -0.49 -1.33
C LEU A 73 -10.81 -0.92 -2.26
N ASN A 74 -11.55 -1.97 -1.89
CA ASN A 74 -12.72 -2.42 -2.66
C ASN A 74 -13.90 -1.42 -2.64
N ASP A 75 -13.91 -0.48 -1.71
CA ASP A 75 -14.94 0.56 -1.60
C ASP A 75 -14.51 1.89 -2.25
N CYS A 76 -13.34 1.92 -2.89
CA CYS A 76 -12.85 3.11 -3.59
C CYS A 76 -13.80 3.51 -4.73
N PRO A 77 -14.39 4.72 -4.70
CA PRO A 77 -15.36 5.14 -5.72
C PRO A 77 -14.78 5.14 -7.13
N GLU A 78 -13.53 5.58 -7.28
CA GLU A 78 -12.84 5.62 -8.57
C GLU A 78 -12.62 4.22 -9.15
N LEU A 79 -12.25 3.26 -8.30
CA LEU A 79 -12.11 1.86 -8.73
C LEU A 79 -13.45 1.21 -9.04
N LEU A 80 -14.50 1.52 -8.30
CA LEU A 80 -15.85 1.02 -8.59
C LEU A 80 -16.37 1.56 -9.93
N ASP A 81 -16.16 2.84 -10.21
CA ASP A 81 -16.54 3.43 -11.50
C ASP A 81 -15.73 2.83 -12.66
N LEU A 82 -14.43 2.63 -12.44
CA LEU A 82 -13.56 2.00 -13.43
C LEU A 82 -13.97 0.54 -13.67
N ALA A 83 -14.28 -0.21 -12.63
CA ALA A 83 -14.77 -1.59 -12.74
C ALA A 83 -16.10 -1.66 -13.49
N HIS A 84 -17.00 -0.70 -13.22
CA HIS A 84 -18.26 -0.58 -13.96
C HIS A 84 -18.01 -0.37 -15.45
N ALA A 85 -17.06 0.49 -15.81
CA ALA A 85 -16.68 0.71 -17.21
C ALA A 85 -16.11 -0.55 -17.87
N HIS A 86 -15.50 -1.46 -17.11
CA HIS A 86 -15.01 -2.76 -17.57
C HIS A 86 -16.06 -3.89 -17.48
N GLY A 87 -17.30 -3.59 -17.08
CA GLY A 87 -18.42 -4.53 -17.09
C GLY A 87 -18.49 -5.44 -15.87
N ILE A 88 -18.01 -4.99 -14.70
CA ILE A 88 -18.18 -5.77 -13.47
C ILE A 88 -19.67 -5.96 -13.16
N THR A 89 -20.03 -7.17 -12.79
CA THR A 89 -21.39 -7.49 -12.34
C THR A 89 -21.48 -7.54 -10.82
N PRO A 90 -22.68 -7.36 -10.23
CA PRO A 90 -22.86 -7.51 -8.78
C PRO A 90 -22.40 -8.87 -8.25
N GLU A 91 -22.56 -9.93 -9.05
CA GLU A 91 -22.15 -11.29 -8.70
C GLU A 91 -20.63 -11.41 -8.64
N ILE A 92 -19.91 -10.79 -9.58
CA ILE A 92 -18.45 -10.75 -9.58
C ILE A 92 -17.97 -9.93 -8.37
N LEU A 93 -18.55 -8.76 -8.17
CA LEU A 93 -18.19 -7.87 -7.05
C LEU A 93 -18.35 -8.58 -5.70
N ALA A 94 -19.43 -9.33 -5.52
CA ALA A 94 -19.71 -10.08 -4.29
C ALA A 94 -18.72 -11.23 -4.04
N ARG A 95 -18.02 -11.71 -5.07
CA ARG A 95 -17.03 -12.81 -4.98
C ARG A 95 -15.59 -12.33 -4.82
N LEU A 96 -15.35 -11.02 -4.89
CA LEU A 96 -14.01 -10.48 -4.73
C LEU A 96 -13.51 -10.70 -3.30
N ASP A 97 -12.23 -11.00 -3.19
CA ASP A 97 -11.56 -11.10 -1.91
C ASP A 97 -11.39 -9.72 -1.27
N GLN A 98 -11.34 -9.68 0.05
CA GLN A 98 -10.99 -8.46 0.76
C GLN A 98 -9.50 -8.14 0.49
N PRO A 99 -9.17 -6.85 0.24
CA PRO A 99 -7.78 -6.47 0.09
C PRO A 99 -7.04 -6.68 1.41
N GLN A 100 -5.81 -7.16 1.32
CA GLN A 100 -4.99 -7.42 2.50
C GLN A 100 -4.28 -6.15 2.93
N THR A 101 -4.20 -5.93 4.24
CA THR A 101 -3.38 -4.86 4.80
C THR A 101 -1.92 -5.03 4.41
N PRO A 102 -1.18 -3.92 4.18
CA PRO A 102 0.24 -4.01 3.85
C PRO A 102 1.01 -4.70 4.97
N GLU A 103 1.91 -5.61 4.60
CA GLU A 103 2.85 -6.16 5.57
C GLU A 103 3.83 -5.08 6.03
N PRO A 104 4.09 -4.97 7.35
CA PRO A 104 5.12 -4.08 7.83
C PRO A 104 6.46 -4.51 7.21
N LYS A 105 7.15 -3.56 6.57
CA LYS A 105 8.48 -3.83 6.05
C LYS A 105 9.36 -4.35 7.18
N PRO A 106 10.07 -5.48 7.00
CA PRO A 106 10.99 -5.96 8.01
C PRO A 106 11.99 -4.83 8.29
N ARG A 107 11.97 -4.34 9.52
CA ARG A 107 12.98 -3.39 9.97
C ARG A 107 14.32 -4.09 9.82
N THR A 108 15.19 -3.56 8.97
CA THR A 108 16.55 -4.05 8.88
C THR A 108 17.14 -3.98 10.28
N SER A 109 17.41 -5.15 10.85
CA SER A 109 17.81 -5.33 12.25
C SER A 109 19.15 -4.68 12.61
N SER A 110 19.89 -4.15 11.62
CA SER A 110 21.22 -3.57 11.82
C SER A 110 21.22 -2.34 12.75
N ARG A 111 20.15 -1.55 12.79
CA ARG A 111 20.07 -0.40 13.71
C ARG A 111 19.51 -0.77 15.09
N ILE A 112 18.55 -1.70 15.15
CA ILE A 112 17.97 -2.16 16.41
C ILE A 112 18.96 -3.05 17.17
N GLY A 113 19.72 -3.90 16.46
CA GLY A 113 20.79 -4.69 17.05
C GLY A 113 21.89 -3.83 17.71
N HIS A 114 22.16 -2.66 17.13
CA HIS A 114 23.13 -1.73 17.71
C HIS A 114 22.64 -1.08 19.00
N TRP A 115 21.36 -0.74 19.10
CA TRP A 115 20.78 -0.20 20.33
C TRP A 115 20.62 -1.23 21.45
N LEU A 116 20.34 -2.47 21.11
CA LEU A 116 20.25 -3.59 22.07
C LEU A 116 21.61 -4.13 22.48
N ALA A 117 22.66 -3.85 21.70
CA ALA A 117 24.04 -4.24 21.99
C ALA A 117 24.79 -3.20 22.81
N THR A 118 24.22 -2.03 23.12
CA THR A 118 24.81 -1.12 24.10
C THR A 118 24.73 -1.78 25.46
N PRO A 119 25.89 -2.05 26.10
CA PRO A 119 25.88 -2.62 27.43
C PRO A 119 25.10 -1.68 28.35
N ALA A 120 24.28 -2.26 29.22
CA ALA A 120 23.60 -1.48 30.25
C ALA A 120 24.65 -0.66 30.99
N ILE A 121 24.46 0.65 31.09
CA ILE A 121 25.32 1.54 31.86
C ILE A 121 25.28 1.01 33.30
N THR A 122 26.40 0.40 33.72
CA THR A 122 26.51 -0.07 35.11
C THR A 122 26.79 1.12 35.97
N THR A 123 26.45 1.00 37.25
CA THR A 123 26.73 2.04 38.24
C THR A 123 28.21 2.41 38.36
N SER A 124 29.09 1.53 37.86
CA SER A 124 30.53 1.77 37.78
C SER A 124 30.91 2.78 36.69
N ASP A 125 30.08 2.93 35.66
CA ASP A 125 30.35 3.78 34.50
C ASP A 125 29.90 5.23 34.71
N VAL A 126 29.32 5.55 35.86
CA VAL A 126 28.88 6.91 36.19
C VAL A 126 30.11 7.77 36.48
N PRO A 127 30.34 8.86 35.69
CA PRO A 127 31.45 9.78 35.97
C PRO A 127 31.42 10.29 37.40
N GLU A 128 32.58 10.41 38.01
CA GLU A 128 32.74 10.79 39.44
C GLU A 128 32.04 12.12 39.73
N VAL A 129 32.05 13.05 38.81
CA VAL A 129 31.37 14.37 38.92
C VAL A 129 29.84 14.25 39.06
N LEU A 130 29.24 13.15 38.65
CA LEU A 130 27.80 12.89 38.78
C LEU A 130 27.45 12.02 40.00
N ARG A 131 28.48 11.59 40.77
CA ARG A 131 28.27 10.80 42.00
C ARG A 131 27.94 11.71 43.14
N GLY A 132 26.71 11.67 43.60
CA GLY A 132 26.30 12.41 44.80
C GLY A 132 27.01 11.90 46.08
N PRO A 133 26.97 12.66 47.18
CA PRO A 133 27.68 12.33 48.43
C PRO A 133 27.19 11.04 49.13
N ARG A 134 26.07 10.49 48.68
CA ARG A 134 25.52 9.21 49.19
C ARG A 134 25.62 8.05 48.20
N TRP A 135 26.34 8.26 47.10
CA TRP A 135 26.48 7.23 46.07
C TRP A 135 27.35 6.06 46.63
N LYS A 136 26.80 4.87 46.55
CA LYS A 136 27.54 3.65 46.88
C LYS A 136 27.52 2.72 45.68
N PRO A 137 28.69 2.23 45.22
CA PRO A 137 28.70 1.25 44.14
C PRO A 137 28.04 -0.05 44.65
N HIS A 138 27.12 -0.57 43.89
CA HIS A 138 26.61 -1.91 44.12
C HIS A 138 27.59 -2.91 43.52
N HIS A 139 28.11 -3.75 44.38
CA HIS A 139 28.94 -4.87 43.93
C HIS A 139 28.11 -6.08 43.57
#